data_fea5a201389fb450db0e2c9428f32a1c
#
_entry.id   fea5a201389fb450db0e2c9428f32a1c
#
_cell.length_a   1.000
_cell.length_b   1.000
_cell.length_c   1.000
_cell.angle_alpha   90.00
_cell.angle_beta   90.00
_cell.angle_gamma   90.00
#
_symmetry.space_group_name_H-M   'P 1'
#
loop_
_entity.id
_entity.type
_entity.pdbx_description
1 polymer ?
#
loop_
_entity_poly.entity_id
_entity_poly.type
_entity_poly.pdbx_seq_one_letter_code
_entity_poly.pdbx_strand_id
1 'polypeptide(L)'
;MTTTDIKNSIIPYIGETVPYINIPENIIFNGHTIETEISGQDFSNENLTHLLKILASLGSCSLYKLLNNSSKEKIYFLGEKLRIRKLSYRPIPDTITITGGSYLESKRKGKSCLNVKDKQSGEILYSFELDYYIISQDSFRLFYKDFFNDTPIGTYDEKLPEGKINKTKDHYQLTISIMPFTLNQCKGHFENYPIVPFVFIANCVLREIFNFLGNRDIYEIDSLEGYASKAMPIGTEFQVEVFQQKFLRNLIYFKCEIKDTSGNSYAVIIINIKSETQK
;
A
#
# COMPACT_ATOMS: atom_id res chain seq x y z
N MET A 1 -3.40 5.90 -28.92
CA MET A 1 -2.81 5.78 -27.57
C MET A 1 -1.97 7.03 -27.34
N THR A 2 -2.26 7.81 -26.33
CA THR A 2 -1.45 9.01 -26.02
C THR A 2 -0.69 8.75 -24.75
N THR A 3 0.65 8.78 -24.83
CA THR A 3 1.49 8.86 -23.64
C THR A 3 1.17 10.17 -22.93
N THR A 4 0.67 10.11 -21.72
CA THR A 4 0.32 11.31 -20.95
C THR A 4 1.52 11.68 -20.10
N ASP A 5 1.98 12.91 -20.17
CA ASP A 5 2.96 13.45 -19.23
C ASP A 5 2.31 13.58 -17.85
N ILE A 6 2.40 12.51 -17.06
CA ILE A 6 1.77 12.41 -15.75
C ILE A 6 2.43 13.37 -14.76
N LYS A 7 3.73 13.59 -14.87
CA LYS A 7 4.48 14.47 -13.97
C LYS A 7 3.90 15.88 -13.98
N ASN A 8 3.50 16.37 -15.15
CA ASN A 8 2.99 17.73 -15.28
C ASN A 8 1.46 17.82 -15.31
N SER A 9 0.75 16.73 -15.65
CA SER A 9 -0.68 16.74 -15.85
C SER A 9 -1.53 16.15 -14.73
N ILE A 10 -0.96 15.31 -13.88
CA ILE A 10 -1.69 14.60 -12.81
C ILE A 10 -1.06 14.83 -11.44
N ILE A 11 0.24 14.55 -11.28
CA ILE A 11 0.91 14.61 -9.96
C ILE A 11 0.70 15.94 -9.23
N PRO A 12 0.72 17.12 -9.86
CA PRO A 12 0.48 18.38 -9.15
C PRO A 12 -0.91 18.48 -8.52
N TYR A 13 -1.87 17.68 -9.01
CA TYR A 13 -3.28 17.75 -8.65
C TYR A 13 -3.77 16.58 -7.80
N ILE A 14 -2.90 15.67 -7.39
CA ILE A 14 -3.21 14.62 -6.41
C ILE A 14 -2.53 14.94 -5.09
N GLY A 15 -3.05 14.39 -3.99
CA GLY A 15 -2.55 14.67 -2.63
C GLY A 15 -1.13 14.20 -2.37
N GLU A 16 -0.68 13.19 -3.10
CA GLU A 16 0.64 12.58 -2.95
C GLU A 16 1.67 13.26 -3.85
N THR A 17 2.92 13.39 -3.37
CA THR A 17 4.03 13.99 -4.11
C THR A 17 5.31 13.14 -4.00
N VAL A 18 6.34 13.48 -4.78
CA VAL A 18 7.68 12.89 -4.65
C VAL A 18 8.27 13.31 -3.28
N PRO A 19 8.94 12.43 -2.53
CA PRO A 19 9.42 11.09 -2.92
C PRO A 19 8.43 9.95 -2.61
N TYR A 20 7.30 10.23 -1.97
CA TYR A 20 6.34 9.15 -1.67
C TYR A 20 5.81 8.52 -2.95
N ILE A 21 5.28 9.33 -3.88
CA ILE A 21 4.81 8.82 -5.16
C ILE A 21 6.01 8.38 -6.02
N ASN A 22 5.99 7.13 -6.43
CA ASN A 22 6.98 6.56 -7.33
C ASN A 22 6.24 5.77 -8.40
N ILE A 23 6.03 6.39 -9.55
CA ILE A 23 5.34 5.80 -10.69
C ILE A 23 6.27 5.71 -11.89
N PRO A 24 6.11 4.69 -12.74
CA PRO A 24 6.86 4.55 -13.98
C PRO A 24 6.72 5.77 -14.88
N GLU A 25 7.72 6.06 -15.69
CA GLU A 25 7.67 7.19 -16.62
C GLU A 25 6.76 6.92 -17.83
N ASN A 26 6.73 5.66 -18.27
CA ASN A 26 6.01 5.22 -19.46
C ASN A 26 4.63 4.66 -19.10
N ILE A 27 3.67 5.53 -18.83
CA ILE A 27 2.30 5.12 -18.57
C ILE A 27 1.43 5.46 -19.76
N ILE A 28 0.69 4.46 -20.25
CA ILE A 28 -0.24 4.59 -21.35
C ILE A 28 -1.66 4.57 -20.76
N PHE A 29 -2.44 5.60 -21.08
CA PHE A 29 -3.87 5.63 -20.76
C PHE A 29 -4.70 5.39 -22.03
N ASN A 30 -5.65 4.48 -21.92
CA ASN A 30 -6.64 4.24 -22.96
C ASN A 30 -8.03 4.29 -22.31
N GLY A 31 -8.65 5.48 -22.35
CA GLY A 31 -9.88 5.74 -21.61
C GLY A 31 -9.69 5.57 -20.11
N HIS A 32 -10.37 4.59 -19.54
CA HIS A 32 -10.32 4.24 -18.11
C HIS A 32 -9.28 3.14 -17.78
N THR A 33 -8.58 2.64 -18.79
CA THR A 33 -7.53 1.65 -18.59
C THR A 33 -6.14 2.26 -18.56
N ILE A 34 -5.24 1.60 -17.85
CA ILE A 34 -3.85 1.98 -17.67
C ILE A 34 -2.95 0.79 -18.02
N GLU A 35 -1.82 1.08 -18.63
CA GLU A 35 -0.78 0.11 -18.92
C GLU A 35 0.59 0.73 -18.70
N THR A 36 1.50 -0.01 -18.05
CA THR A 36 2.88 0.39 -17.85
C THR A 36 3.78 -0.83 -17.65
N GLU A 37 5.08 -0.64 -17.86
CA GLU A 37 6.09 -1.67 -17.65
C GLU A 37 7.04 -1.23 -16.53
N ILE A 38 7.45 -2.18 -15.70
CA ILE A 38 8.44 -1.99 -14.64
C ILE A 38 9.40 -3.17 -14.57
N SER A 39 10.54 -2.98 -13.91
CA SER A 39 11.49 -4.06 -13.64
C SER A 39 10.90 -5.05 -12.65
N GLY A 40 11.04 -6.35 -12.94
CA GLY A 40 10.66 -7.40 -12.01
C GLY A 40 11.63 -7.56 -10.84
N GLN A 41 12.84 -7.02 -10.95
CA GLN A 41 13.85 -7.05 -9.86
C GLN A 41 13.42 -6.27 -8.63
N ASP A 42 12.48 -5.32 -8.80
CA ASP A 42 11.88 -4.56 -7.70
C ASP A 42 10.88 -5.40 -6.87
N PHE A 43 10.69 -6.67 -7.25
CA PHE A 43 9.70 -7.57 -6.64
C PHE A 43 10.36 -8.76 -5.95
N SER A 44 10.35 -8.72 -4.67
CA SER A 44 10.53 -9.88 -3.79
C SER A 44 9.43 -9.88 -2.74
N ASN A 45 9.32 -10.94 -1.92
CA ASN A 45 8.45 -10.89 -0.74
C ASN A 45 8.82 -9.72 0.17
N GLU A 46 10.09 -9.29 0.16
CA GLU A 46 10.59 -8.15 0.93
C GLU A 46 10.13 -6.82 0.34
N ASN A 47 9.88 -6.77 -0.97
CA ASN A 47 9.50 -5.57 -1.71
C ASN A 47 8.02 -5.53 -2.12
N LEU A 48 7.17 -6.44 -1.62
CA LEU A 48 5.73 -6.42 -1.93
C LEU A 48 5.10 -5.06 -1.63
N THR A 49 5.52 -4.41 -0.56
CA THR A 49 5.02 -3.09 -0.18
C THR A 49 5.43 -2.00 -1.15
N HIS A 50 6.59 -2.12 -1.82
CA HIS A 50 6.96 -1.24 -2.92
C HIS A 50 6.00 -1.39 -4.10
N LEU A 51 5.68 -2.63 -4.48
CA LEU A 51 4.64 -2.91 -5.47
C LEU A 51 3.30 -2.30 -5.07
N LEU A 52 2.84 -2.53 -3.83
CA LEU A 52 1.57 -1.97 -3.35
C LEU A 52 1.53 -0.45 -3.48
N LYS A 53 2.63 0.23 -3.17
CA LYS A 53 2.77 1.68 -3.34
C LYS A 53 2.64 2.11 -4.80
N ILE A 54 3.33 1.43 -5.73
CA ILE A 54 3.22 1.70 -7.17
C ILE A 54 1.76 1.50 -7.63
N LEU A 55 1.15 0.36 -7.30
CA LEU A 55 -0.20 0.03 -7.72
C LEU A 55 -1.24 1.02 -7.17
N ALA A 56 -1.10 1.43 -5.90
CA ALA A 56 -1.97 2.45 -5.31
C ALA A 56 -1.80 3.81 -6.03
N SER A 57 -0.57 4.25 -6.29
CA SER A 57 -0.31 5.50 -7.00
C SER A 57 -0.83 5.48 -8.43
N LEU A 58 -0.69 4.35 -9.15
CA LEU A 58 -1.28 4.16 -10.48
C LEU A 58 -2.82 4.25 -10.43
N GLY A 59 -3.43 3.67 -9.40
CA GLY A 59 -4.87 3.75 -9.17
C GLY A 59 -5.34 5.18 -8.95
N SER A 60 -4.66 5.96 -8.11
CA SER A 60 -4.93 7.39 -7.87
C SER A 60 -4.84 8.20 -9.17
N CYS A 61 -3.79 7.98 -9.96
CA CYS A 61 -3.62 8.65 -11.26
C CYS A 61 -4.73 8.30 -12.25
N SER A 62 -5.13 7.04 -12.31
CA SER A 62 -6.20 6.56 -13.18
C SER A 62 -7.55 7.15 -12.78
N LEU A 63 -7.87 7.19 -11.50
CA LEU A 63 -9.09 7.81 -10.97
C LEU A 63 -9.12 9.31 -11.22
N TYR A 64 -7.99 10.02 -11.00
CA TYR A 64 -7.90 11.44 -11.27
C TYR A 64 -8.28 11.77 -12.72
N LYS A 65 -7.80 10.96 -13.66
CA LYS A 65 -8.12 11.14 -15.09
C LYS A 65 -9.61 10.98 -15.39
N LEU A 66 -10.31 10.08 -14.67
CA LEU A 66 -11.76 9.88 -14.83
C LEU A 66 -12.60 11.03 -14.28
N LEU A 67 -12.08 11.75 -13.29
CA LEU A 67 -12.82 12.86 -12.66
C LEU A 67 -12.99 14.07 -13.58
N ASN A 68 -12.26 14.15 -14.73
CA ASN A 68 -12.28 15.30 -15.63
C ASN A 68 -12.16 16.65 -14.89
N ASN A 69 -11.22 16.71 -13.94
CA ASN A 69 -11.06 17.84 -13.04
C ASN A 69 -10.60 19.10 -13.80
N SER A 70 -11.56 19.87 -14.33
CA SER A 70 -11.30 21.11 -15.08
C SER A 70 -10.80 22.25 -14.19
N SER A 71 -11.12 22.23 -12.89
CA SER A 71 -10.70 23.26 -11.92
C SER A 71 -9.23 23.17 -11.58
N LYS A 72 -8.57 22.03 -11.87
CA LYS A 72 -7.19 21.74 -11.48
C LYS A 72 -6.94 21.87 -9.97
N GLU A 73 -7.96 21.68 -9.17
CA GLU A 73 -7.85 21.61 -7.72
C GLU A 73 -7.19 20.30 -7.30
N LYS A 74 -6.48 20.34 -6.18
CA LYS A 74 -5.87 19.14 -5.60
C LYS A 74 -6.95 18.20 -5.07
N ILE A 75 -6.85 16.91 -5.39
CA ILE A 75 -7.75 15.84 -4.95
C ILE A 75 -6.94 14.82 -4.15
N TYR A 76 -7.51 14.37 -3.06
CA TYR A 76 -6.91 13.36 -2.19
C TYR A 76 -7.62 12.03 -2.37
N PHE A 77 -6.85 10.97 -2.56
CA PHE A 77 -7.31 9.60 -2.69
C PHE A 77 -6.91 8.82 -1.45
N LEU A 78 -7.87 8.52 -0.59
CA LEU A 78 -7.65 7.78 0.65
C LEU A 78 -8.00 6.31 0.42
N GLY A 79 -7.03 5.41 0.54
CA GLY A 79 -7.28 3.98 0.45
C GLY A 79 -8.10 3.49 1.64
N GLU A 80 -9.26 2.89 1.38
CA GLU A 80 -10.15 2.31 2.41
C GLU A 80 -9.93 0.81 2.57
N LYS A 81 -9.87 0.09 1.44
CA LYS A 81 -9.71 -1.36 1.40
C LYS A 81 -8.79 -1.75 0.26
N LEU A 82 -7.72 -2.43 0.61
CA LEU A 82 -6.73 -2.96 -0.32
C LEU A 82 -6.78 -4.48 -0.32
N ARG A 83 -6.68 -5.08 -1.50
CA ARG A 83 -6.47 -6.52 -1.67
C ARG A 83 -5.43 -6.77 -2.74
N ILE A 84 -4.43 -7.60 -2.43
CA ILE A 84 -3.55 -8.18 -3.42
C ILE A 84 -3.55 -9.70 -3.26
N ARG A 85 -3.54 -10.42 -4.37
CA ARG A 85 -3.53 -11.88 -4.41
C ARG A 85 -2.51 -12.36 -5.43
N LYS A 86 -1.66 -13.30 -5.02
CA LYS A 86 -0.76 -14.02 -5.90
C LYS A 86 -1.56 -15.06 -6.70
N LEU A 87 -1.40 -15.08 -8.03
CA LEU A 87 -2.11 -15.99 -8.93
C LEU A 87 -1.17 -16.99 -9.61
N SER A 88 0.11 -16.66 -9.68
CA SER A 88 1.15 -17.56 -10.19
C SER A 88 2.32 -17.64 -9.20
N TYR A 89 2.82 -18.86 -9.00
CA TYR A 89 3.96 -19.15 -8.11
C TYR A 89 5.27 -19.36 -8.87
N ARG A 90 5.32 -18.93 -10.12
CA ARG A 90 6.56 -18.90 -10.90
C ARG A 90 7.49 -17.82 -10.40
N PRO A 91 8.80 -17.95 -10.64
CA PRO A 91 9.75 -16.86 -10.42
C PRO A 91 9.28 -15.57 -11.12
N ILE A 92 9.51 -14.45 -10.49
CA ILE A 92 9.14 -13.16 -11.07
C ILE A 92 10.08 -12.90 -12.25
N PRO A 93 9.54 -12.58 -13.46
CA PRO A 93 10.34 -12.31 -14.63
C PRO A 93 11.06 -10.95 -14.52
N ASP A 94 12.11 -10.74 -15.34
CA ASP A 94 12.89 -9.48 -15.34
C ASP A 94 12.05 -8.26 -15.68
N THR A 95 11.00 -8.43 -16.47
CA THR A 95 10.09 -7.35 -16.87
C THR A 95 8.64 -7.78 -16.67
N ILE A 96 7.88 -6.94 -15.99
CA ILE A 96 6.46 -7.13 -15.77
C ILE A 96 5.67 -5.97 -16.38
N THR A 97 4.45 -6.28 -16.78
CA THR A 97 3.47 -5.29 -17.26
C THR A 97 2.35 -5.16 -16.23
N ILE A 98 2.02 -3.94 -15.85
CA ILE A 98 0.85 -3.64 -15.03
C ILE A 98 -0.24 -3.15 -15.96
N THR A 99 -1.39 -3.85 -15.95
CA THR A 99 -2.56 -3.48 -16.75
C THR A 99 -3.82 -3.51 -15.92
N GLY A 100 -4.78 -2.68 -16.25
CA GLY A 100 -6.08 -2.70 -15.60
C GLY A 100 -6.81 -1.39 -15.75
N GLY A 101 -7.75 -1.10 -14.85
CA GLY A 101 -8.53 0.10 -14.94
C GLY A 101 -9.13 0.52 -13.61
N SER A 102 -9.68 1.73 -13.64
CA SER A 102 -10.39 2.29 -12.51
C SER A 102 -11.79 2.70 -12.93
N TYR A 103 -12.69 2.80 -11.97
CA TYR A 103 -14.02 3.32 -12.18
C TYR A 103 -14.51 4.10 -10.96
N LEU A 104 -15.41 5.03 -11.19
CA LEU A 104 -16.05 5.81 -10.15
C LEU A 104 -17.37 5.13 -9.76
N GLU A 105 -17.50 4.75 -8.49
CA GLU A 105 -18.77 4.26 -7.93
C GLU A 105 -19.70 5.44 -7.59
N SER A 106 -19.10 6.57 -7.24
CA SER A 106 -19.78 7.83 -6.96
C SER A 106 -18.80 9.01 -7.09
N LYS A 107 -19.28 10.23 -6.86
CA LYS A 107 -18.40 11.43 -6.79
C LYS A 107 -17.32 11.34 -5.71
N ARG A 108 -17.51 10.48 -4.69
CA ARG A 108 -16.62 10.36 -3.53
C ARG A 108 -16.02 8.96 -3.36
N LYS A 109 -16.33 8.03 -4.25
CA LYS A 109 -15.82 6.67 -4.19
C LYS A 109 -15.36 6.19 -5.56
N GLY A 110 -14.20 5.58 -5.58
CA GLY A 110 -13.64 4.97 -6.76
C GLY A 110 -12.94 3.66 -6.43
N LYS A 111 -12.78 2.84 -7.44
CA LYS A 111 -12.09 1.57 -7.31
C LYS A 111 -11.09 1.39 -8.45
N SER A 112 -9.91 0.85 -8.12
CA SER A 112 -8.91 0.41 -9.09
C SER A 112 -8.76 -1.10 -9.03
N CYS A 113 -8.73 -1.72 -10.22
CA CYS A 113 -8.48 -3.15 -10.41
C CYS A 113 -7.32 -3.30 -11.39
N LEU A 114 -6.17 -3.75 -10.90
CA LEU A 114 -4.95 -3.86 -11.67
C LEU A 114 -4.43 -5.30 -11.64
N ASN A 115 -3.82 -5.74 -12.74
CA ASN A 115 -3.14 -7.01 -12.86
C ASN A 115 -1.66 -6.78 -13.13
N VAL A 116 -0.82 -7.50 -12.43
CA VAL A 116 0.62 -7.61 -12.69
C VAL A 116 0.85 -8.85 -13.52
N LYS A 117 1.44 -8.70 -14.70
CA LYS A 117 1.63 -9.78 -15.66
C LYS A 117 3.09 -9.96 -16.01
N ASP A 118 3.47 -11.19 -16.30
CA ASP A 118 4.70 -11.46 -17.04
C ASP A 118 4.59 -10.85 -18.44
N LYS A 119 5.53 -10.01 -18.81
CA LYS A 119 5.54 -9.35 -20.12
C LYS A 119 5.64 -10.33 -21.28
N GLN A 120 6.38 -11.42 -21.12
CA GLN A 120 6.65 -12.38 -22.20
C GLN A 120 5.48 -13.36 -22.39
N SER A 121 5.01 -13.96 -21.31
CA SER A 121 3.95 -14.97 -21.38
C SER A 121 2.54 -14.40 -21.33
N GLY A 122 2.38 -13.17 -20.82
CA GLY A 122 1.07 -12.57 -20.53
C GLY A 122 0.38 -13.18 -19.31
N GLU A 123 1.01 -14.11 -18.59
CA GLU A 123 0.46 -14.76 -17.39
C GLU A 123 0.27 -13.73 -16.27
N ILE A 124 -0.88 -13.79 -15.60
CA ILE A 124 -1.17 -12.91 -14.46
C ILE A 124 -0.47 -13.46 -13.21
N LEU A 125 0.47 -12.67 -12.66
CA LEU A 125 1.22 -12.99 -11.45
C LEU A 125 0.46 -12.58 -10.19
N TYR A 126 -0.11 -11.35 -10.21
CA TYR A 126 -0.90 -10.80 -9.12
C TYR A 126 -2.13 -10.09 -9.63
N SER A 127 -3.21 -10.16 -8.86
CA SER A 127 -4.36 -9.26 -8.97
C SER A 127 -4.35 -8.29 -7.80
N PHE A 128 -4.72 -7.04 -8.07
CA PHE A 128 -4.78 -5.96 -7.10
C PHE A 128 -6.10 -5.21 -7.21
N GLU A 129 -6.71 -4.93 -6.06
CA GLU A 129 -7.89 -4.09 -5.93
C GLU A 129 -7.68 -3.08 -4.81
N LEU A 130 -8.10 -1.84 -5.03
CA LEU A 130 -8.08 -0.80 -4.01
C LEU A 130 -9.32 0.08 -4.14
N ASP A 131 -10.07 0.16 -3.04
CA ASP A 131 -11.20 1.06 -2.89
C ASP A 131 -10.71 2.39 -2.31
N TYR A 132 -11.11 3.50 -2.94
CA TYR A 132 -10.69 4.84 -2.56
C TYR A 132 -11.88 5.68 -2.12
N TYR A 133 -11.66 6.45 -1.07
CA TYR A 133 -12.47 7.62 -0.77
C TYR A 133 -11.82 8.85 -1.40
N ILE A 134 -12.60 9.62 -2.15
CA ILE A 134 -12.13 10.75 -2.96
C ILE A 134 -12.59 12.05 -2.30
N ILE A 135 -11.63 12.91 -1.96
CA ILE A 135 -11.88 14.14 -1.22
C ILE A 135 -11.28 15.34 -1.96
N SER A 136 -12.05 16.44 -2.10
CA SER A 136 -11.54 17.72 -2.56
C SER A 136 -10.58 18.33 -1.53
N GLN A 137 -9.73 19.25 -1.96
CA GLN A 137 -8.75 19.92 -1.10
C GLN A 137 -9.41 20.61 0.10
N ASP A 138 -10.52 21.32 -0.11
CA ASP A 138 -11.22 22.04 0.97
C ASP A 138 -11.81 21.08 2.00
N SER A 139 -12.43 19.99 1.54
CA SER A 139 -12.95 18.95 2.45
C SER A 139 -11.83 18.25 3.20
N PHE A 140 -10.70 17.98 2.54
CA PHE A 140 -9.54 17.37 3.17
C PHE A 140 -8.97 18.26 4.28
N ARG A 141 -8.78 19.55 4.01
CA ARG A 141 -8.32 20.54 5.01
C ARG A 141 -9.26 20.61 6.21
N LEU A 142 -10.57 20.53 5.98
CA LEU A 142 -11.55 20.56 7.06
C LEU A 142 -11.51 19.29 7.93
N PHE A 143 -11.51 18.11 7.30
CA PHE A 143 -11.55 16.83 8.02
C PHE A 143 -10.24 16.49 8.73
N TYR A 144 -9.13 16.93 8.18
CA TYR A 144 -7.79 16.63 8.69
C TYR A 144 -7.08 17.85 9.29
N LYS A 145 -7.83 18.91 9.69
CA LYS A 145 -7.28 20.14 10.26
C LYS A 145 -6.34 19.90 11.45
N ASP A 146 -6.65 18.88 12.27
CA ASP A 146 -5.86 18.52 13.46
C ASP A 146 -4.52 17.84 13.11
N PHE A 147 -4.33 17.43 11.85
CA PHE A 147 -3.08 16.91 11.33
C PHE A 147 -2.21 17.98 10.67
N PHE A 148 -2.71 19.22 10.56
CA PHE A 148 -1.96 20.26 9.88
C PHE A 148 -0.65 20.53 10.59
N ASN A 149 0.44 20.52 9.82
CA ASN A 149 1.79 20.74 10.28
C ASN A 149 2.57 21.48 9.19
N ASP A 150 3.02 22.70 9.49
CA ASP A 150 3.81 23.55 8.60
C ASP A 150 5.32 23.43 8.85
N THR A 151 5.74 22.53 9.74
CA THR A 151 7.15 22.27 10.01
C THR A 151 7.86 21.82 8.73
N PRO A 152 8.97 22.47 8.35
CA PRO A 152 9.72 22.05 7.17
C PRO A 152 10.17 20.59 7.27
N ILE A 153 9.86 19.81 6.24
CA ILE A 153 10.24 18.40 6.18
C ILE A 153 11.69 18.32 5.69
N GLY A 154 12.54 17.62 6.45
CA GLY A 154 13.94 17.41 6.13
C GLY A 154 14.16 16.47 4.93
N THR A 155 15.32 15.82 4.89
CA THR A 155 15.61 14.80 3.89
C THR A 155 14.69 13.59 4.09
N TYR A 156 14.20 13.00 2.99
CA TYR A 156 13.40 11.77 3.04
C TYR A 156 14.21 10.63 3.66
N ASP A 157 13.58 9.92 4.58
CA ASP A 157 14.15 8.75 5.25
C ASP A 157 13.37 7.49 4.80
N GLU A 158 14.05 6.63 4.05
CA GLU A 158 13.46 5.38 3.55
C GLU A 158 13.42 4.28 4.63
N LYS A 159 14.22 4.42 5.70
CA LYS A 159 14.29 3.41 6.75
C LYS A 159 13.04 3.46 7.60
N LEU A 160 12.17 2.47 7.45
CA LEU A 160 10.95 2.36 8.27
C LEU A 160 11.27 1.94 9.70
N PRO A 161 10.41 2.30 10.68
CA PRO A 161 10.59 1.97 12.08
C PRO A 161 10.78 0.49 12.33
N GLU A 162 11.64 0.13 13.27
CA GLU A 162 11.83 -1.24 13.71
C GLU A 162 10.69 -1.68 14.64
N GLY A 163 10.40 -2.98 14.61
CA GLY A 163 9.42 -3.61 15.48
C GLY A 163 10.11 -4.50 16.51
N LYS A 164 9.41 -4.72 17.63
CA LYS A 164 9.81 -5.68 18.65
C LYS A 164 8.68 -6.67 18.88
N ILE A 165 8.96 -7.95 18.66
CA ILE A 165 8.01 -9.03 18.87
C ILE A 165 7.99 -9.41 20.35
N ASN A 166 6.82 -9.37 20.96
CA ASN A 166 6.55 -9.85 22.30
C ASN A 166 5.62 -11.06 22.19
N LYS A 167 6.15 -12.26 22.53
CA LYS A 167 5.34 -13.49 22.52
C LYS A 167 4.44 -13.51 23.75
N THR A 168 3.15 -13.78 23.54
CA THR A 168 2.24 -14.05 24.64
C THR A 168 2.39 -15.51 25.14
N LYS A 169 1.76 -15.84 26.27
CA LYS A 169 1.70 -17.24 26.77
C LYS A 169 0.87 -18.13 25.83
N ASP A 170 -0.03 -17.54 25.08
CA ASP A 170 -0.82 -18.22 24.06
C ASP A 170 0.01 -18.32 22.77
N HIS A 171 0.24 -19.55 22.29
CA HIS A 171 1.02 -19.81 21.09
C HIS A 171 0.41 -19.29 19.79
N TYR A 172 -0.87 -18.89 19.82
CA TYR A 172 -1.58 -18.35 18.66
C TYR A 172 -1.62 -16.82 18.61
N GLN A 173 -1.10 -16.16 19.65
CA GLN A 173 -1.11 -14.70 19.74
C GLN A 173 0.29 -14.16 19.99
N LEU A 174 0.61 -13.09 19.30
CA LEU A 174 1.80 -12.29 19.56
C LEU A 174 1.46 -10.80 19.42
N THR A 175 2.25 -9.97 20.07
CA THR A 175 2.14 -8.52 19.93
C THR A 175 3.44 -8.00 19.33
N ILE A 176 3.33 -7.09 18.37
CA ILE A 176 4.46 -6.38 17.78
C ILE A 176 4.35 -4.93 18.19
N SER A 177 5.32 -4.42 18.94
CA SER A 177 5.44 -2.99 19.23
C SER A 177 6.29 -2.36 18.15
N ILE A 178 5.80 -1.32 17.48
CA ILE A 178 6.51 -0.64 16.39
C ILE A 178 6.79 0.80 16.84
N MET A 179 8.02 1.24 16.63
CA MET A 179 8.43 2.62 16.91
C MET A 179 7.61 3.62 16.09
N PRO A 180 7.36 4.83 16.61
CA PRO A 180 6.61 5.86 15.90
C PRO A 180 7.24 6.23 14.56
N PHE A 181 6.40 6.52 13.57
CA PHE A 181 6.85 7.09 12.31
C PHE A 181 7.23 8.55 12.48
N THR A 182 8.26 8.96 11.78
CA THR A 182 8.74 10.35 11.75
C THR A 182 8.17 11.13 10.55
N LEU A 183 8.26 12.46 10.64
CA LEU A 183 7.86 13.35 9.55
C LEU A 183 8.66 13.07 8.25
N ASN A 184 9.96 12.81 8.37
CA ASN A 184 10.84 12.55 7.23
C ASN A 184 10.49 11.23 6.50
N GLN A 185 10.05 10.20 7.23
CA GLN A 185 9.60 8.94 6.65
C GLN A 185 8.29 9.10 5.85
N CYS A 186 7.41 10.01 6.26
CA CYS A 186 6.14 10.25 5.60
C CYS A 186 6.18 11.37 4.55
N LYS A 187 7.38 11.88 4.20
CA LYS A 187 7.56 12.95 3.22
C LYS A 187 6.91 12.60 1.88
N GLY A 188 6.10 13.54 1.37
CA GLY A 188 5.39 13.37 0.11
C GLY A 188 4.04 12.68 0.20
N HIS A 189 3.67 12.14 1.37
CA HIS A 189 2.33 11.61 1.60
C HIS A 189 1.48 12.68 2.31
N PHE A 190 0.62 13.36 1.55
CA PHE A 190 -0.25 14.45 1.98
C PHE A 190 0.52 15.64 2.60
N GLU A 191 1.15 16.41 1.73
CA GLU A 191 1.91 17.61 2.10
C GLU A 191 1.17 18.48 3.10
N ASN A 192 1.87 18.91 4.19
CA ASN A 192 1.35 19.64 5.34
C ASN A 192 0.33 18.89 6.22
N TYR A 193 0.03 17.62 5.92
CA TYR A 193 -0.86 16.78 6.71
C TYR A 193 -0.21 15.40 6.91
N PRO A 194 0.81 15.28 7.73
CA PRO A 194 1.63 14.08 7.85
C PRO A 194 0.86 12.94 8.51
N ILE A 195 0.21 12.17 7.67
CA ILE A 195 -0.49 10.92 8.00
C ILE A 195 0.42 9.77 7.62
N VAL A 196 0.52 8.76 8.49
CA VAL A 196 1.30 7.55 8.19
C VAL A 196 0.65 6.77 7.04
N PRO A 197 1.38 6.52 5.93
CA PRO A 197 0.86 5.71 4.84
C PRO A 197 0.53 4.29 5.28
N PHE A 198 -0.66 3.79 4.93
CA PHE A 198 -1.04 2.42 5.25
C PHE A 198 -0.04 1.37 4.75
N VAL A 199 0.53 1.58 3.57
CA VAL A 199 1.54 0.67 3.00
C VAL A 199 2.82 0.59 3.83
N PHE A 200 3.18 1.64 4.57
CA PHE A 200 4.33 1.63 5.47
C PHE A 200 4.05 0.81 6.73
N ILE A 201 2.83 0.93 7.28
CA ILE A 201 2.38 0.09 8.39
C ILE A 201 2.39 -1.38 7.95
N ALA A 202 1.85 -1.68 6.78
CA ALA A 202 1.83 -3.03 6.22
C ALA A 202 3.26 -3.59 6.04
N ASN A 203 4.23 -2.75 5.60
CA ASN A 203 5.62 -3.17 5.48
C ASN A 203 6.24 -3.55 6.85
N CYS A 204 6.05 -2.70 7.86
CA CYS A 204 6.54 -3.02 9.20
C CYS A 204 5.93 -4.33 9.72
N VAL A 205 4.62 -4.53 9.55
CA VAL A 205 3.94 -5.76 9.97
C VAL A 205 4.46 -6.99 9.24
N LEU A 206 4.59 -6.92 7.91
CA LEU A 206 5.10 -8.02 7.09
C LEU A 206 6.53 -8.39 7.49
N ARG A 207 7.40 -7.41 7.63
CA ARG A 207 8.79 -7.62 8.05
C ARG A 207 8.87 -8.39 9.37
N GLU A 208 8.10 -7.97 10.37
CA GLU A 208 8.13 -8.61 11.69
C GLU A 208 7.47 -10.00 11.68
N ILE A 209 6.45 -10.24 10.86
CA ILE A 209 5.89 -11.58 10.65
C ILE A 209 6.92 -12.51 10.01
N PHE A 210 7.64 -12.07 8.98
CA PHE A 210 8.71 -12.87 8.37
C PHE A 210 9.87 -13.10 9.34
N ASN A 211 10.23 -12.14 10.18
CA ASN A 211 11.21 -12.32 11.25
C ASN A 211 10.74 -13.38 12.28
N PHE A 212 9.45 -13.39 12.60
CA PHE A 212 8.86 -14.39 13.49
C PHE A 212 8.83 -15.79 12.87
N LEU A 213 8.57 -15.92 11.59
CA LEU A 213 8.57 -17.19 10.87
C LEU A 213 9.98 -17.79 10.71
N GLY A 214 11.01 -16.96 10.72
CA GLY A 214 12.41 -17.38 10.66
C GLY A 214 12.92 -17.47 9.22
N ASN A 215 13.01 -18.68 8.65
CA ASN A 215 13.54 -18.86 7.31
C ASN A 215 12.59 -18.30 6.24
N ARG A 216 12.94 -17.14 5.66
CA ARG A 216 12.10 -16.40 4.69
C ARG A 216 11.98 -17.10 3.34
N ASP A 217 12.97 -17.90 2.97
CA ASP A 217 13.08 -18.50 1.62
C ASP A 217 12.01 -19.56 1.34
N ILE A 218 11.37 -20.08 2.40
CA ILE A 218 10.33 -21.10 2.30
C ILE A 218 8.90 -20.53 2.40
N TYR A 219 8.79 -19.21 2.60
CA TYR A 219 7.50 -18.57 2.81
C TYR A 219 7.19 -17.55 1.71
N GLU A 220 5.99 -17.64 1.14
CA GLU A 220 5.49 -16.69 0.16
C GLU A 220 4.15 -16.10 0.58
N ILE A 221 3.94 -14.81 0.29
CA ILE A 221 2.64 -14.16 0.50
C ILE A 221 1.68 -14.64 -0.59
N ASP A 222 0.66 -15.40 -0.21
CA ASP A 222 -0.44 -15.82 -1.09
C ASP A 222 -1.44 -14.68 -1.31
N SER A 223 -1.80 -13.98 -0.23
CA SER A 223 -2.66 -12.80 -0.32
C SER A 223 -2.46 -11.87 0.89
N LEU A 224 -2.77 -10.59 0.66
CA LEU A 224 -2.86 -9.58 1.69
C LEU A 224 -4.13 -8.76 1.47
N GLU A 225 -4.94 -8.62 2.53
CA GLU A 225 -6.05 -7.68 2.57
C GLU A 225 -5.80 -6.65 3.68
N GLY A 226 -6.06 -5.39 3.39
CA GLY A 226 -5.90 -4.30 4.33
C GLY A 226 -7.15 -3.44 4.40
N TYR A 227 -7.50 -3.03 5.62
CA TYR A 227 -8.66 -2.19 5.92
C TYR A 227 -8.17 -1.03 6.78
N ALA A 228 -8.15 0.18 6.22
CA ALA A 228 -7.84 1.39 6.96
C ALA A 228 -9.14 1.99 7.51
N SER A 229 -9.24 2.11 8.83
CA SER A 229 -10.43 2.66 9.50
C SER A 229 -10.25 4.10 9.94
N LYS A 230 -9.00 4.52 10.17
CA LYS A 230 -8.66 5.85 10.70
C LYS A 230 -7.27 6.26 10.25
N ALA A 231 -7.08 7.54 9.97
CA ALA A 231 -5.76 8.10 9.71
C ALA A 231 -4.89 8.04 10.98
N MET A 232 -3.65 7.57 10.85
CA MET A 232 -2.68 7.52 11.95
C MET A 232 -1.78 8.74 11.89
N PRO A 233 -1.71 9.57 12.97
CA PRO A 233 -0.75 10.65 13.05
C PRO A 233 0.69 10.14 13.11
N ILE A 234 1.65 10.92 12.62
CA ILE A 234 3.07 10.68 12.92
C ILE A 234 3.31 10.78 14.43
N GLY A 235 4.37 10.14 14.91
CA GLY A 235 4.68 10.13 16.35
C GLY A 235 3.78 9.22 17.19
N THR A 236 2.78 8.56 16.59
CA THR A 236 1.91 7.62 17.30
C THR A 236 2.67 6.35 17.67
N GLU A 237 2.77 6.04 18.95
CA GLU A 237 3.19 4.72 19.42
C GLU A 237 2.05 3.73 19.18
N PHE A 238 2.35 2.63 18.50
CA PHE A 238 1.32 1.65 18.19
C PHE A 238 1.79 0.21 18.33
N GLN A 239 0.84 -0.66 18.53
CA GLN A 239 1.02 -2.09 18.65
C GLN A 239 0.18 -2.81 17.60
N VAL A 240 0.69 -3.94 17.17
CA VAL A 240 -0.02 -4.86 16.30
C VAL A 240 -0.34 -6.12 17.10
N GLU A 241 -1.62 -6.34 17.36
CA GLU A 241 -2.11 -7.61 17.92
C GLU A 241 -2.24 -8.60 16.77
N VAL A 242 -1.44 -9.67 16.82
CA VAL A 242 -1.39 -10.66 15.76
C VAL A 242 -2.00 -11.96 16.25
N PHE A 243 -3.03 -12.40 15.56
CA PHE A 243 -3.60 -13.72 15.70
C PHE A 243 -3.14 -14.59 14.52
N GLN A 244 -2.57 -15.77 14.85
CA GLN A 244 -2.05 -16.73 13.88
C GLN A 244 -2.89 -18.01 13.90
N GLN A 245 -3.21 -18.54 12.71
CA GLN A 245 -3.84 -19.85 12.56
C GLN A 245 -3.24 -20.61 11.38
N LYS A 246 -2.93 -21.88 11.59
CA LYS A 246 -2.55 -22.80 10.51
C LYS A 246 -3.81 -23.52 10.02
N PHE A 247 -4.19 -23.30 8.75
CA PHE A 247 -5.38 -23.93 8.19
C PHE A 247 -5.08 -25.28 7.53
N LEU A 248 -3.97 -25.36 6.79
CA LEU A 248 -3.51 -26.54 6.08
C LEU A 248 -2.02 -26.69 6.34
N ARG A 249 -1.44 -27.82 5.89
CA ARG A 249 0.01 -28.09 6.12
C ARG A 249 0.92 -26.97 5.63
N ASN A 250 0.49 -26.20 4.63
CA ASN A 250 1.30 -25.19 3.96
C ASN A 250 0.69 -23.78 3.93
N LEU A 251 -0.45 -23.53 4.60
CA LEU A 251 -1.08 -22.21 4.63
C LEU A 251 -1.19 -21.70 6.07
N ILE A 252 -0.64 -20.51 6.31
CA ILE A 252 -0.67 -19.81 7.59
C ILE A 252 -1.45 -18.51 7.39
N TYR A 253 -2.46 -18.32 8.20
CA TYR A 253 -3.27 -17.11 8.26
C TYR A 253 -2.80 -16.24 9.42
N PHE A 254 -2.68 -14.94 9.17
CA PHE A 254 -2.46 -13.93 10.18
C PHE A 254 -3.53 -12.86 10.09
N LYS A 255 -4.15 -12.54 11.22
CA LYS A 255 -4.98 -11.34 11.39
C LYS A 255 -4.23 -10.39 12.30
N CYS A 256 -3.97 -9.18 11.83
CA CYS A 256 -3.19 -8.15 12.50
C CYS A 256 -4.09 -6.94 12.76
N GLU A 257 -4.32 -6.61 14.03
CA GLU A 257 -5.07 -5.42 14.43
C GLU A 257 -4.10 -4.36 14.91
N ILE A 258 -4.10 -3.21 14.25
CA ILE A 258 -3.19 -2.09 14.51
C ILE A 258 -3.89 -1.11 15.46
N LYS A 259 -3.33 -0.93 16.66
CA LYS A 259 -3.90 -0.10 17.73
C LYS A 259 -2.83 0.80 18.34
N ASP A 260 -3.22 2.00 18.79
CA ASP A 260 -2.33 2.78 19.65
C ASP A 260 -2.36 2.25 21.11
N THR A 261 -1.54 2.85 21.96
CA THR A 261 -1.46 2.51 23.39
C THR A 261 -2.74 2.80 24.17
N SER A 262 -3.63 3.62 23.60
CA SER A 262 -4.97 3.92 24.18
C SER A 262 -6.06 2.97 23.71
N GLY A 263 -5.73 2.01 22.82
CA GLY A 263 -6.65 1.03 22.26
C GLY A 263 -7.46 1.51 21.05
N ASN A 264 -7.17 2.69 20.48
CA ASN A 264 -7.80 3.11 19.23
C ASN A 264 -7.31 2.26 18.06
N SER A 265 -8.25 1.68 17.29
CA SER A 265 -7.93 0.90 16.10
C SER A 265 -7.75 1.81 14.89
N TYR A 266 -6.67 1.60 14.12
CA TYR A 266 -6.34 2.32 12.89
C TYR A 266 -6.53 1.48 11.64
N ALA A 267 -6.20 0.18 11.73
CA ALA A 267 -6.29 -0.70 10.59
C ALA A 267 -6.37 -2.17 11.01
N VAL A 268 -6.82 -2.99 10.07
CA VAL A 268 -6.71 -4.45 10.14
C VAL A 268 -6.01 -4.93 8.88
N ILE A 269 -5.03 -5.84 9.04
CA ILE A 269 -4.35 -6.50 7.94
C ILE A 269 -4.56 -8.01 8.09
N ILE A 270 -4.99 -8.64 7.01
CA ILE A 270 -5.13 -10.08 6.88
C ILE A 270 -4.09 -10.56 5.90
N ILE A 271 -3.27 -11.53 6.30
CA ILE A 271 -2.18 -12.06 5.49
C ILE A 271 -2.30 -13.56 5.42
N ASN A 272 -2.30 -14.10 4.23
CA ASN A 272 -2.16 -15.53 3.98
C ASN A 272 -0.75 -15.78 3.46
N ILE A 273 0.00 -16.64 4.15
CA ILE A 273 1.36 -17.02 3.80
C ILE A 273 1.38 -18.52 3.49
N LYS A 274 1.94 -18.87 2.35
CA LYS A 274 2.14 -20.24 1.92
C LYS A 274 3.58 -20.65 2.18
N SER A 275 3.80 -21.80 2.80
CA SER A 275 5.13 -22.40 2.91
C SER A 275 5.36 -23.36 1.74
N GLU A 276 6.52 -23.26 1.10
CA GLU A 276 6.95 -24.33 0.21
C GLU A 276 7.20 -25.59 1.02
N THR A 277 6.49 -26.65 0.70
CA THR A 277 6.80 -27.96 1.26
C THR A 277 8.14 -28.39 0.66
N GLN A 278 9.21 -28.46 1.46
CA GLN A 278 10.41 -29.16 1.04
C GLN A 278 9.98 -30.56 0.61
N LYS A 279 10.16 -30.85 -0.69
CA LYS A 279 9.96 -32.18 -1.27
C LYS A 279 11.06 -33.11 -0.84
#